data_49285286162e74c2ee08b444b2e60bb7
#
_entry.id   49285286162e74c2ee08b444b2e60bb7
#
_cell.length_a   1.000
_cell.length_b   1.000
_cell.length_c   1.000
_cell.angle_alpha   90.00
_cell.angle_beta   90.00
_cell.angle_gamma   90.00
#
_symmetry.space_group_name_H-M   'P 1'
#
loop_
_entity.id
_entity.type
_entity.pdbx_description
1 polymer ?
#
loop_
_entity_poly.entity_id
_entity_poly.type
_entity_poly.pdbx_seq_one_letter_code
_entity_poly.pdbx_strand_id
1 'polypeptide(L)'
;MLTIYQLNHQYSNAPTPALQNINLHIEQGSAVGLLGPNGAGKTTLMSLLTGLQAVQSGQILFEGVPFEKLTKAQRHQISLVPQDFAFYPLLTVWENLKFFAALYDVSDKKWLAELLEKTGLTAHQSKLAKHLSGGLKRRLNFAIGLINRPKVIFLDEITVGIDPQSRQFILDSVADLTKQGVTVIYTSHYLQEIEQLCDKLVLLNEGKLIYQGSVQGILSEGQSLERFYLEFLNSQI
;
A
#
# COMPACT_ATOMS: atom_id res chain seq x y z
N MET A 1 3.33 12.30 -9.21
CA MET A 1 2.12 11.78 -8.51
C MET A 1 2.09 12.19 -7.04
N LEU A 2 2.96 11.65 -6.21
CA LEU A 2 3.17 12.08 -4.83
C LEU A 2 4.54 12.72 -4.69
N THR A 3 4.61 13.88 -4.02
CA THR A 3 5.88 14.54 -3.72
C THR A 3 5.92 14.92 -2.25
N ILE A 4 7.02 14.59 -1.59
CA ILE A 4 7.21 14.75 -0.16
C ILE A 4 8.45 15.61 0.04
N TYR A 5 8.29 16.69 0.82
CA TYR A 5 9.36 17.63 1.13
C TYR A 5 9.58 17.73 2.63
N GLN A 6 10.79 17.43 3.08
CA GLN A 6 11.27 17.63 4.46
C GLN A 6 10.28 17.14 5.52
N LEU A 7 9.63 15.98 5.24
CA LEU A 7 8.60 15.43 6.11
C LEU A 7 9.22 14.91 7.41
N ASN A 8 8.71 15.41 8.54
CA ASN A 8 9.10 14.95 9.86
C ASN A 8 7.84 14.55 10.65
N HIS A 9 7.99 13.54 11.49
CA HIS A 9 6.93 13.11 12.40
C HIS A 9 7.51 12.53 13.68
N GLN A 10 6.97 12.96 14.82
CA GLN A 10 7.33 12.42 16.13
C GLN A 10 6.06 12.18 16.94
N TYR A 11 5.92 10.98 17.48
CA TYR A 11 4.85 10.68 18.43
C TYR A 11 5.14 11.34 19.78
N SER A 12 4.10 11.86 20.44
CA SER A 12 4.23 12.62 21.70
C SER A 12 4.93 11.84 22.83
N ASN A 13 4.83 10.52 22.81
CA ASN A 13 5.43 9.65 23.84
C ASN A 13 6.71 8.95 23.37
N ALA A 14 7.23 9.27 22.19
CA ALA A 14 8.45 8.65 21.65
C ALA A 14 9.66 9.57 21.87
N PRO A 15 10.81 9.04 22.35
CA PRO A 15 12.02 9.82 22.55
C PRO A 15 12.67 10.24 21.23
N THR A 16 12.45 9.51 20.16
CA THR A 16 13.04 9.76 18.84
C THR A 16 11.95 9.98 17.78
N PRO A 17 12.21 10.82 16.77
CA PRO A 17 11.30 10.98 15.64
C PRO A 17 11.07 9.66 14.89
N ALA A 18 9.83 9.40 14.52
CA ALA A 18 9.47 8.26 13.66
C ALA A 18 9.82 8.50 12.19
N LEU A 19 9.87 9.76 11.75
CA LEU A 19 10.36 10.17 10.43
C LEU A 19 11.20 11.45 10.56
N GLN A 20 12.30 11.51 9.81
CA GLN A 20 13.28 12.60 9.87
C GLN A 20 13.63 13.04 8.44
N ASN A 21 13.25 14.26 8.09
CA ASN A 21 13.59 14.93 6.82
C ASN A 21 13.39 14.06 5.58
N ILE A 22 12.25 13.39 5.48
CA ILE A 22 11.94 12.53 4.31
C ILE A 22 11.66 13.42 3.11
N ASN A 23 12.43 13.18 2.05
CA ASN A 23 12.25 13.77 0.72
C ASN A 23 12.06 12.63 -0.27
N LEU A 24 10.90 12.54 -0.94
CA LEU A 24 10.56 11.42 -1.81
C LEU A 24 9.66 11.89 -2.94
N HIS A 25 9.92 11.41 -4.16
CA HIS A 25 9.04 11.60 -5.30
C HIS A 25 8.60 10.24 -5.86
N ILE A 26 7.29 10.04 -5.95
CA ILE A 26 6.65 8.86 -6.52
C ILE A 26 5.95 9.26 -7.81
N GLU A 27 6.36 8.66 -8.91
CA GLU A 27 5.79 8.91 -10.24
C GLU A 27 4.43 8.22 -10.40
N GLN A 28 3.61 8.73 -11.30
CA GLN A 28 2.33 8.10 -11.64
C GLN A 28 2.55 6.76 -12.34
N GLY A 29 1.75 5.76 -11.98
CA GLY A 29 1.80 4.44 -12.59
C GLY A 29 3.03 3.60 -12.20
N SER A 30 3.88 4.07 -11.27
CA SER A 30 5.00 3.30 -10.78
C SER A 30 4.59 2.35 -9.66
N ALA A 31 5.26 1.22 -9.54
CA ALA A 31 5.22 0.34 -8.39
C ALA A 31 6.46 0.55 -7.52
N VAL A 32 6.27 0.96 -6.28
CA VAL A 32 7.33 1.31 -5.34
C VAL A 32 7.34 0.34 -4.17
N GLY A 33 8.42 -0.41 -4.02
CA GLY A 33 8.67 -1.22 -2.83
C GLY A 33 9.18 -0.34 -1.68
N LEU A 34 8.48 -0.36 -0.56
CA LEU A 34 8.90 0.35 0.66
C LEU A 34 9.41 -0.67 1.68
N LEU A 35 10.71 -0.71 1.88
CA LEU A 35 11.39 -1.64 2.77
C LEU A 35 12.05 -0.94 3.96
N GLY A 36 12.39 -1.72 4.95
CA GLY A 36 13.09 -1.31 6.16
C GLY A 36 12.79 -2.23 7.33
N PRO A 37 13.62 -2.26 8.37
CA PRO A 37 13.38 -3.07 9.55
C PRO A 37 12.11 -2.64 10.30
N ASN A 38 11.69 -3.44 11.29
CA ASN A 38 10.60 -3.05 12.18
C ASN A 38 10.99 -1.77 12.93
N GLY A 39 10.06 -0.81 13.02
CA GLY A 39 10.34 0.50 13.61
C GLY A 39 11.02 1.50 12.68
N ALA A 40 11.35 1.15 11.44
CA ALA A 40 11.97 2.07 10.48
C ALA A 40 11.13 3.29 10.08
N GLY A 41 9.82 3.30 10.40
CA GLY A 41 8.91 4.40 10.05
C GLY A 41 7.97 4.10 8.87
N LYS A 42 7.98 2.89 8.30
CA LYS A 42 7.14 2.52 7.13
C LYS A 42 5.65 2.80 7.36
N THR A 43 5.08 2.25 8.43
CA THR A 43 3.65 2.43 8.77
C THR A 43 3.33 3.91 9.06
N THR A 44 4.24 4.64 9.69
CA THR A 44 4.08 6.08 9.92
C THR A 44 4.06 6.84 8.60
N LEU A 45 4.99 6.56 7.70
CA LEU A 45 5.01 7.18 6.37
C LEU A 45 3.73 6.87 5.60
N MET A 46 3.29 5.62 5.56
CA MET A 46 2.05 5.24 4.90
C MET A 46 0.82 5.93 5.51
N SER A 47 0.75 6.04 6.84
CA SER A 47 -0.35 6.73 7.54
C SER A 47 -0.43 8.22 7.20
N LEU A 48 0.72 8.89 7.03
CA LEU A 48 0.77 10.29 6.59
C LEU A 48 0.40 10.44 5.10
N LEU A 49 0.89 9.53 4.24
CA LEU A 49 0.63 9.55 2.79
C LEU A 49 -0.80 9.14 2.42
N THR A 50 -1.53 8.51 3.33
CA THR A 50 -2.95 8.17 3.18
C THR A 50 -3.88 9.14 3.90
N GLY A 51 -3.31 10.10 4.65
CA GLY A 51 -4.08 11.09 5.40
C GLY A 51 -4.74 10.55 6.67
N LEU A 52 -4.34 9.36 7.14
CA LEU A 52 -4.78 8.81 8.44
C LEU A 52 -4.17 9.58 9.62
N GLN A 53 -3.02 10.21 9.39
CA GLN A 53 -2.37 11.11 10.34
C GLN A 53 -2.13 12.48 9.70
N ALA A 54 -2.21 13.52 10.51
CA ALA A 54 -1.91 14.88 10.08
C ALA A 54 -0.38 15.10 9.96
N VAL A 55 0.03 15.85 8.95
CA VAL A 55 1.43 16.26 8.76
C VAL A 55 1.80 17.26 9.87
N GLN A 56 2.83 16.96 10.64
CA GLN A 56 3.35 17.83 11.69
C GLN A 56 4.33 18.86 11.15
N SER A 57 5.22 18.45 10.24
CA SER A 57 6.24 19.32 9.64
C SER A 57 6.63 18.78 8.28
N GLY A 58 6.96 19.67 7.36
CA GLY A 58 7.20 19.36 5.95
C GLY A 58 5.92 19.48 5.14
N GLN A 59 5.92 18.90 3.93
CA GLN A 59 4.79 18.99 3.01
C GLN A 59 4.62 17.68 2.22
N ILE A 60 3.38 17.30 1.99
CA ILE A 60 3.00 16.24 1.06
C ILE A 60 2.11 16.85 -0.02
N LEU A 61 2.46 16.60 -1.28
CA LEU A 61 1.66 17.00 -2.45
C LEU A 61 1.12 15.76 -3.15
N PHE A 62 -0.15 15.77 -3.48
CA PHE A 62 -0.79 14.83 -4.39
C PHE A 62 -1.18 15.55 -5.68
N GLU A 63 -0.61 15.15 -6.81
CA GLU A 63 -0.77 15.83 -8.11
C GLU A 63 -0.51 17.36 -8.04
N GLY A 64 0.49 17.76 -7.24
CA GLY A 64 0.87 19.16 -7.04
C GLY A 64 -0.01 19.92 -6.03
N VAL A 65 -1.07 19.30 -5.48
CA VAL A 65 -1.95 19.91 -4.48
C VAL A 65 -1.53 19.49 -3.08
N PRO A 66 -1.32 20.43 -2.13
CA PRO A 66 -1.03 20.10 -0.75
C PRO A 66 -2.13 19.25 -0.10
N PHE A 67 -1.73 18.25 0.71
CA PHE A 67 -2.64 17.28 1.32
C PHE A 67 -3.75 17.92 2.15
N GLU A 68 -3.46 18.98 2.87
CA GLU A 68 -4.43 19.74 3.66
C GLU A 68 -5.49 20.44 2.80
N LYS A 69 -5.20 20.68 1.51
CA LYS A 69 -6.10 21.35 0.54
C LYS A 69 -6.83 20.37 -0.37
N LEU A 70 -6.60 19.07 -0.24
CA LEU A 70 -7.28 18.06 -1.07
C LEU A 70 -8.79 18.08 -0.83
N THR A 71 -9.54 18.14 -1.90
CA THR A 71 -10.99 17.90 -1.88
C THR A 71 -11.31 16.46 -1.49
N LYS A 72 -12.56 16.19 -1.07
CA LYS A 72 -13.04 14.84 -0.79
C LYS A 72 -12.80 13.90 -1.98
N ALA A 73 -13.13 14.35 -3.18
CA ALA A 73 -12.94 13.55 -4.40
C ALA A 73 -11.48 13.21 -4.68
N GLN A 74 -10.54 14.10 -4.38
CA GLN A 74 -9.10 13.82 -4.51
C GLN A 74 -8.62 12.85 -3.42
N ARG A 75 -9.11 12.99 -2.18
CA ARG A 75 -8.80 12.03 -1.10
C ARG A 75 -9.28 10.62 -1.42
N HIS A 76 -10.43 10.48 -2.07
CA HIS A 76 -10.94 9.19 -2.54
C HIS A 76 -10.07 8.54 -3.64
N GLN A 77 -9.13 9.28 -4.26
CA GLN A 77 -8.17 8.71 -5.21
C GLN A 77 -6.96 8.06 -4.53
N ILE A 78 -6.88 8.13 -3.21
CA ILE A 78 -5.84 7.53 -2.39
C ILE A 78 -6.48 6.41 -1.56
N SER A 79 -5.92 5.21 -1.62
CA SER A 79 -6.44 4.06 -0.88
C SER A 79 -5.36 3.36 -0.08
N LEU A 80 -5.76 2.73 1.02
CA LEU A 80 -4.90 1.87 1.84
C LEU A 80 -5.58 0.51 2.04
N VAL A 81 -4.83 -0.54 1.80
CA VAL A 81 -5.15 -1.91 2.23
C VAL A 81 -4.20 -2.26 3.37
N PRO A 82 -4.66 -2.23 4.61
CA PRO A 82 -3.81 -2.48 5.76
C PRO A 82 -3.51 -3.97 5.93
N GLN A 83 -2.47 -4.28 6.71
CA GLN A 83 -2.11 -5.63 7.11
C GLN A 83 -3.24 -6.35 7.84
N ASP A 84 -3.90 -5.65 8.78
CA ASP A 84 -5.09 -6.17 9.47
C ASP A 84 -6.33 -6.08 8.59
N PHE A 85 -7.28 -7.00 8.83
CA PHE A 85 -8.52 -7.00 8.08
C PHE A 85 -9.44 -5.85 8.49
N ALA A 86 -9.73 -4.95 7.55
CA ALA A 86 -10.55 -3.76 7.76
C ALA A 86 -12.01 -3.93 7.30
N PHE A 87 -12.57 -5.13 7.40
CA PHE A 87 -13.96 -5.43 7.05
C PHE A 87 -14.79 -5.86 8.27
N TYR A 88 -16.11 -5.85 8.12
CA TYR A 88 -17.05 -6.29 9.16
C TYR A 88 -17.27 -7.80 9.09
N PRO A 89 -16.82 -8.59 10.10
CA PRO A 89 -16.86 -10.06 10.04
C PRO A 89 -18.28 -10.65 10.00
N LEU A 90 -19.27 -9.93 10.55
CA LEU A 90 -20.65 -10.35 10.60
C LEU A 90 -21.50 -9.94 9.39
N LEU A 91 -20.93 -9.18 8.46
CA LEU A 91 -21.54 -8.89 7.18
C LEU A 91 -21.07 -9.92 6.14
N THR A 92 -21.90 -10.15 5.14
CA THR A 92 -21.52 -10.92 3.95
C THR A 92 -20.46 -10.16 3.13
N VAL A 93 -19.80 -10.84 2.21
CA VAL A 93 -18.86 -10.20 1.26
C VAL A 93 -19.54 -9.05 0.52
N TRP A 94 -20.74 -9.29 -0.02
CA TRP A 94 -21.51 -8.27 -0.73
C TRP A 94 -21.92 -7.09 0.14
N GLU A 95 -22.36 -7.34 1.37
CA GLU A 95 -22.72 -6.28 2.31
C GLU A 95 -21.51 -5.43 2.72
N ASN A 96 -20.33 -6.06 2.91
CA ASN A 96 -19.10 -5.31 3.11
C ASN A 96 -18.81 -4.37 1.94
N LEU A 97 -18.83 -4.86 0.70
CA LEU A 97 -18.58 -4.01 -0.47
C LEU A 97 -19.58 -2.85 -0.56
N LYS A 98 -20.88 -3.12 -0.34
CA LYS A 98 -21.91 -2.05 -0.32
C LYS A 98 -21.68 -1.03 0.78
N PHE A 99 -21.30 -1.47 1.97
CA PHE A 99 -21.03 -0.60 3.10
C PHE A 99 -19.89 0.37 2.79
N PHE A 100 -18.76 -0.17 2.35
CA PHE A 100 -17.59 0.66 2.02
C PHE A 100 -17.85 1.52 0.76
N ALA A 101 -18.59 1.02 -0.22
CA ALA A 101 -19.00 1.81 -1.38
C ALA A 101 -19.82 3.05 -0.98
N ALA A 102 -20.73 2.91 -0.01
CA ALA A 102 -21.49 4.03 0.51
C ALA A 102 -20.61 5.08 1.22
N LEU A 103 -19.53 4.68 1.91
CA LEU A 103 -18.58 5.60 2.53
C LEU A 103 -17.79 6.43 1.49
N TYR A 104 -17.56 5.86 0.30
CA TYR A 104 -16.86 6.52 -0.80
C TYR A 104 -17.83 7.19 -1.80
N ASP A 105 -19.13 7.24 -1.52
CA ASP A 105 -20.17 7.74 -2.43
C ASP A 105 -20.21 6.98 -3.78
N VAL A 106 -19.83 5.71 -3.79
CA VAL A 106 -19.86 4.83 -4.97
C VAL A 106 -21.18 4.09 -5.03
N SER A 107 -22.03 4.45 -5.99
CA SER A 107 -23.36 3.83 -6.22
C SER A 107 -23.38 2.84 -7.39
N ASP A 108 -22.27 2.66 -8.10
CA ASP A 108 -22.13 1.83 -9.30
C ASP A 108 -22.14 0.33 -8.93
N LYS A 109 -23.34 -0.26 -8.91
CA LYS A 109 -23.52 -1.70 -8.61
C LYS A 109 -22.84 -2.62 -9.64
N LYS A 110 -22.74 -2.17 -10.91
CA LYS A 110 -22.05 -2.93 -11.95
C LYS A 110 -20.58 -3.04 -11.64
N TRP A 111 -19.96 -1.92 -11.23
CA TRP A 111 -18.57 -1.92 -10.78
C TRP A 111 -18.33 -2.84 -9.58
N LEU A 112 -19.22 -2.84 -8.59
CA LEU A 112 -19.07 -3.73 -7.42
C LEU A 112 -19.16 -5.21 -7.81
N ALA A 113 -20.01 -5.57 -8.80
CA ALA A 113 -20.08 -6.92 -9.33
C ALA A 113 -18.80 -7.29 -10.12
N GLU A 114 -18.29 -6.38 -10.96
CA GLU A 114 -17.00 -6.56 -11.64
C GLU A 114 -15.84 -6.72 -10.66
N LEU A 115 -15.88 -6.00 -9.54
CA LEU A 115 -14.86 -6.09 -8.50
C LEU A 115 -14.88 -7.45 -7.80
N LEU A 116 -16.06 -8.02 -7.54
CA LEU A 116 -16.18 -9.40 -7.04
C LEU A 116 -15.56 -10.42 -8.01
N GLU A 117 -15.80 -10.24 -9.30
CA GLU A 117 -15.23 -11.10 -10.32
C GLU A 117 -13.70 -10.99 -10.38
N LYS A 118 -13.19 -9.75 -10.48
CA LYS A 118 -11.75 -9.45 -10.51
C LYS A 118 -10.99 -9.94 -9.28
N THR A 119 -11.65 -10.02 -8.13
CA THR A 119 -11.04 -10.51 -6.88
C THR A 119 -11.37 -11.98 -6.56
N GLY A 120 -12.08 -12.67 -7.46
CA GLY A 120 -12.45 -14.09 -7.31
C GLY A 120 -13.41 -14.34 -6.14
N LEU A 121 -14.27 -13.37 -5.83
CA LEU A 121 -15.20 -13.42 -4.68
C LEU A 121 -16.65 -13.68 -5.09
N THR A 122 -16.98 -13.77 -6.38
CA THR A 122 -18.35 -13.91 -6.89
C THR A 122 -19.09 -15.11 -6.26
N ALA A 123 -18.44 -16.27 -6.20
CA ALA A 123 -19.03 -17.48 -5.59
C ALA A 123 -19.21 -17.38 -4.07
N HIS A 124 -18.63 -16.37 -3.44
CA HIS A 124 -18.64 -16.18 -1.99
C HIS A 124 -19.44 -14.94 -1.54
N GLN A 125 -20.12 -14.24 -2.47
CA GLN A 125 -20.75 -12.94 -2.22
C GLN A 125 -21.79 -12.94 -1.09
N SER A 126 -22.51 -14.06 -0.89
CA SER A 126 -23.51 -14.23 0.17
C SER A 126 -22.95 -14.82 1.48
N LYS A 127 -21.66 -15.18 1.49
CA LYS A 127 -21.02 -15.78 2.66
C LYS A 127 -20.60 -14.70 3.66
N LEU A 128 -20.81 -14.94 4.96
CA LEU A 128 -20.32 -14.05 6.02
C LEU A 128 -18.79 -13.99 5.98
N ALA A 129 -18.23 -12.78 6.10
CA ALA A 129 -16.79 -12.55 6.00
C ALA A 129 -15.98 -13.34 7.05
N LYS A 130 -16.52 -13.54 8.26
CA LYS A 130 -15.87 -14.37 9.29
C LYS A 130 -15.64 -15.84 8.86
N HIS A 131 -16.46 -16.37 7.95
CA HIS A 131 -16.38 -17.76 7.49
C HIS A 131 -15.52 -17.95 6.24
N LEU A 132 -14.88 -16.89 5.75
CA LEU A 132 -13.93 -16.97 4.64
C LEU A 132 -12.60 -17.59 5.12
N SER A 133 -11.88 -18.26 4.20
CA SER A 133 -10.48 -18.63 4.40
C SER A 133 -9.60 -17.38 4.52
N GLY A 134 -8.37 -17.53 5.04
CA GLY A 134 -7.40 -16.42 5.14
C GLY A 134 -7.17 -15.72 3.79
N GLY A 135 -6.96 -16.49 2.73
CA GLY A 135 -6.78 -15.94 1.38
C GLY A 135 -8.01 -15.20 0.87
N LEU A 136 -9.23 -15.74 1.06
CA LEU A 136 -10.46 -15.05 0.67
C LEU A 136 -10.72 -13.78 1.51
N LYS A 137 -10.37 -13.79 2.79
CA LYS A 137 -10.39 -12.58 3.64
C LYS A 137 -9.46 -11.51 3.09
N ARG A 138 -8.26 -11.90 2.65
CA ARG A 138 -7.28 -10.99 2.06
C ARG A 138 -7.78 -10.40 0.75
N ARG A 139 -8.41 -11.23 -0.11
CA ARG A 139 -9.05 -10.77 -1.35
C ARG A 139 -10.19 -9.79 -1.08
N LEU A 140 -10.99 -10.01 -0.02
CA LEU A 140 -12.04 -9.06 0.40
C LEU A 140 -11.44 -7.74 0.86
N ASN A 141 -10.37 -7.76 1.68
CA ASN A 141 -9.67 -6.56 2.13
C ASN A 141 -9.12 -5.76 0.92
N PHE A 142 -8.51 -6.47 -0.03
CA PHE A 142 -8.01 -5.88 -1.27
C PHE A 142 -9.14 -5.30 -2.15
N ALA A 143 -10.26 -6.02 -2.30
CA ALA A 143 -11.42 -5.54 -3.03
C ALA A 143 -11.98 -4.24 -2.44
N ILE A 144 -12.04 -4.13 -1.11
CA ILE A 144 -12.48 -2.90 -0.42
C ILE A 144 -11.57 -1.73 -0.77
N GLY A 145 -10.25 -1.93 -0.82
CA GLY A 145 -9.30 -0.90 -1.21
C GLY A 145 -9.43 -0.43 -2.67
N LEU A 146 -10.12 -1.19 -3.52
CA LEU A 146 -10.32 -0.86 -4.94
C LEU A 146 -11.68 -0.21 -5.25
N ILE A 147 -12.59 -0.14 -4.28
CA ILE A 147 -13.98 0.35 -4.48
C ILE A 147 -14.02 1.72 -5.15
N ASN A 148 -13.19 2.65 -4.68
CA ASN A 148 -13.13 4.04 -5.14
C ASN A 148 -12.29 4.24 -6.42
N ARG A 149 -11.83 3.16 -7.07
CA ARG A 149 -10.95 3.22 -8.27
C ARG A 149 -9.76 4.15 -8.04
N PRO A 150 -8.88 3.86 -7.06
CA PRO A 150 -7.84 4.78 -6.65
C PRO A 150 -6.82 5.01 -7.76
N LYS A 151 -6.21 6.21 -7.80
CA LYS A 151 -5.03 6.49 -8.60
C LYS A 151 -3.74 6.03 -7.92
N VAL A 152 -3.77 6.00 -6.57
CA VAL A 152 -2.66 5.47 -5.77
C VAL A 152 -3.21 4.56 -4.68
N ILE A 153 -2.58 3.39 -4.54
CA ILE A 153 -2.93 2.40 -3.53
C ILE A 153 -1.71 2.01 -2.71
N PHE A 154 -1.88 2.02 -1.41
CA PHE A 154 -0.91 1.56 -0.43
C PHE A 154 -1.30 0.16 0.02
N LEU A 155 -0.39 -0.78 -0.07
CA LEU A 155 -0.59 -2.20 0.21
C LEU A 155 0.38 -2.61 1.32
N ASP A 156 -0.12 -2.73 2.55
CA ASP A 156 0.69 -3.00 3.72
C ASP A 156 0.69 -4.50 4.05
N GLU A 157 1.77 -5.19 3.67
CA GLU A 157 2.02 -6.62 3.98
C GLU A 157 0.84 -7.54 3.63
N ILE A 158 0.17 -7.26 2.52
CA ILE A 158 -1.11 -7.91 2.16
C ILE A 158 -0.99 -9.40 1.82
N THR A 159 0.21 -9.97 1.74
CA THR A 159 0.47 -11.38 1.43
C THR A 159 0.86 -12.19 2.66
N VAL A 160 0.99 -11.54 3.82
CA VAL A 160 1.38 -12.22 5.07
C VAL A 160 0.27 -13.16 5.55
N GLY A 161 0.66 -14.42 5.88
CA GLY A 161 -0.23 -15.39 6.52
C GLY A 161 -1.28 -16.03 5.61
N ILE A 162 -1.12 -15.95 4.29
CA ILE A 162 -1.99 -16.62 3.33
C ILE A 162 -1.27 -17.73 2.56
N ASP A 163 -2.05 -18.65 1.98
CA ASP A 163 -1.54 -19.77 1.19
C ASP A 163 -0.88 -19.29 -0.12
N PRO A 164 0.01 -20.11 -0.74
CA PRO A 164 0.74 -19.72 -1.94
C PRO A 164 -0.15 -19.36 -3.13
N GLN A 165 -1.29 -20.05 -3.30
CA GLN A 165 -2.22 -19.79 -4.41
C GLN A 165 -2.90 -18.42 -4.23
N SER A 166 -3.35 -18.10 -3.01
CA SER A 166 -3.94 -16.80 -2.69
C SER A 166 -2.91 -15.68 -2.81
N ARG A 167 -1.65 -15.94 -2.41
CA ARG A 167 -0.53 -15.01 -2.59
C ARG A 167 -0.35 -14.68 -4.06
N GLN A 168 -0.17 -15.69 -4.92
CA GLN A 168 0.05 -15.47 -6.35
C GLN A 168 -1.10 -14.68 -6.98
N PHE A 169 -2.34 -15.01 -6.63
CA PHE A 169 -3.50 -14.26 -7.10
C PHE A 169 -3.43 -12.76 -6.75
N ILE A 170 -3.04 -12.42 -5.52
CA ILE A 170 -2.88 -11.02 -5.10
C ILE A 170 -1.75 -10.35 -5.89
N LEU A 171 -0.59 -11.01 -6.05
CA LEU A 171 0.54 -10.46 -6.80
C LEU A 171 0.16 -10.17 -8.26
N ASP A 172 -0.52 -11.10 -8.92
CA ASP A 172 -0.99 -10.92 -10.29
C ASP A 172 -1.98 -9.75 -10.38
N SER A 173 -2.91 -9.65 -9.41
CA SER A 173 -3.86 -8.55 -9.34
C SER A 173 -3.18 -7.19 -9.15
N VAL A 174 -2.12 -7.12 -8.34
CA VAL A 174 -1.32 -5.90 -8.13
C VAL A 174 -0.56 -5.52 -9.40
N ALA A 175 0.06 -6.50 -10.07
CA ALA A 175 0.74 -6.27 -11.35
C ALA A 175 -0.23 -5.71 -12.42
N ASP A 176 -1.46 -6.22 -12.45
CA ASP A 176 -2.48 -5.72 -13.39
C ASP A 176 -2.95 -4.29 -13.07
N LEU A 177 -3.02 -3.90 -11.79
CA LEU A 177 -3.29 -2.51 -11.41
C LEU A 177 -2.21 -1.56 -11.93
N THR A 178 -0.94 -1.93 -11.78
CA THR A 178 0.19 -1.13 -12.28
C THR A 178 0.14 -0.97 -13.80
N LYS A 179 -0.14 -2.04 -14.54
CA LYS A 179 -0.36 -1.99 -16.01
C LYS A 179 -1.51 -1.07 -16.41
N GLN A 180 -2.53 -0.92 -15.54
CA GLN A 180 -3.65 0.00 -15.75
C GLN A 180 -3.31 1.45 -15.34
N GLY A 181 -2.08 1.74 -14.94
CA GLY A 181 -1.60 3.07 -14.58
C GLY A 181 -1.88 3.47 -13.12
N VAL A 182 -2.31 2.55 -12.27
CA VAL A 182 -2.43 2.79 -10.82
C VAL A 182 -1.04 2.81 -10.19
N THR A 183 -0.77 3.83 -9.40
CA THR A 183 0.48 3.91 -8.62
C THR A 183 0.34 3.00 -7.39
N VAL A 184 1.32 2.13 -7.19
CA VAL A 184 1.32 1.16 -6.09
C VAL A 184 2.48 1.44 -5.15
N ILE A 185 2.21 1.56 -3.85
CA ILE A 185 3.22 1.52 -2.80
C ILE A 185 3.02 0.21 -2.04
N TYR A 186 4.03 -0.65 -2.08
CA TYR A 186 3.95 -2.03 -1.61
C TYR A 186 4.98 -2.29 -0.51
N THR A 187 4.51 -2.73 0.65
CA THR A 187 5.39 -3.27 1.70
C THR A 187 5.29 -4.79 1.76
N SER A 188 6.41 -5.46 1.94
CA SER A 188 6.48 -6.91 2.14
C SER A 188 7.73 -7.28 2.90
N HIS A 189 7.66 -8.38 3.65
CA HIS A 189 8.84 -9.06 4.20
C HIS A 189 9.47 -10.04 3.20
N TYR A 190 8.81 -10.30 2.07
CA TYR A 190 9.29 -11.18 1.01
C TYR A 190 9.91 -10.36 -0.12
N LEU A 191 11.24 -10.25 -0.13
CA LEU A 191 11.96 -9.43 -1.12
C LEU A 191 11.69 -9.86 -2.56
N GLN A 192 11.43 -11.16 -2.78
CA GLN A 192 11.04 -11.69 -4.09
C GLN A 192 9.74 -11.08 -4.64
N GLU A 193 8.80 -10.68 -3.76
CA GLU A 193 7.59 -9.97 -4.19
C GLU A 193 7.91 -8.57 -4.68
N ILE A 194 8.87 -7.88 -4.03
CA ILE A 194 9.35 -6.58 -4.45
C ILE A 194 10.07 -6.68 -5.81
N GLU A 195 10.92 -7.69 -5.99
CA GLU A 195 11.60 -7.96 -7.26
C GLU A 195 10.61 -8.21 -8.41
N GLN A 196 9.51 -8.91 -8.12
CA GLN A 196 8.48 -9.24 -9.10
C GLN A 196 7.58 -8.08 -9.47
N LEU A 197 7.23 -7.22 -8.48
CA LEU A 197 6.16 -6.22 -8.64
C LEU A 197 6.65 -4.80 -8.83
N CYS A 198 7.82 -4.44 -8.26
CA CYS A 198 8.19 -3.05 -8.08
C CYS A 198 9.25 -2.60 -9.08
N ASP A 199 9.06 -1.41 -9.65
CA ASP A 199 10.05 -0.74 -10.50
C ASP A 199 11.12 -0.04 -9.66
N LYS A 200 10.70 0.50 -8.52
CA LYS A 200 11.52 1.32 -7.63
C LYS A 200 11.53 0.75 -6.22
N LEU A 201 12.63 0.98 -5.54
CA LEU A 201 12.86 0.63 -4.15
C LEU A 201 13.10 1.89 -3.34
N VAL A 202 12.45 1.97 -2.20
CA VAL A 202 12.69 2.97 -1.15
C VAL A 202 13.04 2.22 0.14
N LEU A 203 14.21 2.51 0.73
CA LEU A 203 14.62 1.94 2.01
C LEU A 203 14.52 3.00 3.11
N LEU A 204 13.85 2.64 4.18
CA LEU A 204 13.81 3.41 5.42
C LEU A 204 14.62 2.70 6.51
N ASN A 205 15.38 3.47 7.29
CA ASN A 205 15.98 3.02 8.53
C ASN A 205 15.95 4.15 9.56
N GLU A 206 15.54 3.85 10.79
CA GLU A 206 15.46 4.81 11.91
C GLU A 206 14.79 6.14 11.53
N GLY A 207 13.70 6.06 10.78
CA GLY A 207 12.94 7.23 10.33
C GLY A 207 13.57 8.03 9.21
N LYS A 208 14.66 7.58 8.61
CA LYS A 208 15.36 8.24 7.50
C LYS A 208 15.20 7.46 6.21
N LEU A 209 15.11 8.18 5.10
CA LEU A 209 15.24 7.58 3.76
C LEU A 209 16.74 7.37 3.50
N ILE A 210 17.17 6.10 3.44
CA ILE A 210 18.59 5.73 3.27
C ILE A 210 18.92 5.32 1.84
N TYR A 211 17.92 4.89 1.05
CA TYR A 211 18.09 4.56 -0.37
C TYR A 211 16.80 4.82 -1.14
N GLN A 212 16.97 5.29 -2.38
CA GLN A 212 15.92 5.35 -3.40
C GLN A 212 16.55 5.05 -4.75
N GLY A 213 16.03 4.03 -5.45
CA GLY A 213 16.58 3.64 -6.75
C GLY A 213 15.70 2.64 -7.51
N SER A 214 16.20 2.19 -8.66
CA SER A 214 15.55 1.18 -9.49
C SER A 214 15.81 -0.23 -8.95
N VAL A 215 14.78 -1.06 -8.85
CA VAL A 215 14.91 -2.50 -8.55
C VAL A 215 15.72 -3.18 -9.66
N GLN A 216 15.38 -2.91 -10.93
CA GLN A 216 16.08 -3.48 -12.07
C GLN A 216 17.55 -3.07 -12.12
N GLY A 217 17.90 -1.86 -11.66
CA GLY A 217 19.29 -1.40 -11.55
C GLY A 217 20.11 -2.31 -10.62
N ILE A 218 19.57 -2.62 -9.45
CA ILE A 218 20.19 -3.53 -8.47
C ILE A 218 20.39 -4.93 -9.08
N LEU A 219 19.35 -5.47 -9.69
CA LEU A 219 19.37 -6.82 -10.28
C LEU A 219 20.34 -6.92 -11.48
N SER A 220 20.46 -5.86 -12.29
CA SER A 220 21.35 -5.83 -13.48
C SER A 220 22.84 -5.85 -13.10
N GLU A 221 23.19 -5.46 -11.87
CA GLU A 221 24.55 -5.58 -11.33
C GLU A 221 24.89 -7.01 -10.86
N GLY A 222 23.97 -7.97 -11.08
CA GLY A 222 24.13 -9.38 -10.69
C GLY A 222 23.94 -9.64 -9.19
N GLN A 223 23.37 -8.67 -8.48
CA GLN A 223 23.10 -8.75 -7.06
C GLN A 223 21.62 -9.06 -6.82
N SER A 224 21.30 -10.00 -5.91
CA SER A 224 19.91 -10.18 -5.45
C SER A 224 19.50 -9.01 -4.56
N LEU A 225 18.21 -8.69 -4.55
CA LEU A 225 17.68 -7.65 -3.67
C LEU A 225 17.91 -7.96 -2.20
N GLU A 226 17.90 -9.25 -1.82
CA GLU A 226 18.18 -9.70 -0.47
C GLU A 226 19.62 -9.36 -0.05
N ARG A 227 20.59 -9.67 -0.91
CA ARG A 227 21.99 -9.35 -0.66
C ARG A 227 22.19 -7.84 -0.56
N PHE A 228 21.65 -7.08 -1.51
CA PHE A 228 21.70 -5.62 -1.50
C PHE A 228 21.13 -5.06 -0.19
N TYR A 229 19.94 -5.54 0.22
CA TYR A 229 19.28 -5.07 1.45
C TYR A 229 20.11 -5.35 2.70
N LEU A 230 20.69 -6.54 2.83
CA LEU A 230 21.54 -6.91 3.96
C LEU A 230 22.85 -6.10 4.01
N GLU A 231 23.53 -5.95 2.87
CA GLU A 231 24.75 -5.15 2.77
C GLU A 231 24.48 -3.68 3.12
N PHE A 232 23.35 -3.15 2.63
CA PHE A 232 22.97 -1.76 2.87
C PHE A 232 22.66 -1.50 4.35
N LEU A 233 21.95 -2.39 5.03
CA LEU A 233 21.68 -2.26 6.48
C LEU A 233 22.98 -2.35 7.30
N ASN A 234 23.88 -3.27 6.96
CA ASN A 234 25.14 -3.45 7.67
C ASN A 234 26.10 -2.27 7.50
N SER A 235 26.03 -1.53 6.39
CA SER A 235 26.85 -0.34 6.14
C SER A 235 26.42 0.90 6.94
N GLN A 236 25.26 0.85 7.60
CA GLN A 236 24.71 1.96 8.40
C GLN A 236 24.94 1.77 9.91
N ILE A 237 25.56 0.65 10.31
CA ILE A 237 25.99 0.36 11.69
C ILE A 237 27.44 0.81 11.85
#